data_4a58f26322a03144c6e3467ffa7400a4
#
_entry.id   4a58f26322a03144c6e3467ffa7400a4
#
_cell.length_a   1.000
_cell.length_b   1.000
_cell.length_c   1.000
_cell.angle_alpha   90.00
_cell.angle_beta   90.00
_cell.angle_gamma   90.00
#
_symmetry.space_group_name_H-M   'P 1'
#
loop_
_entity.id
_entity.type
_entity.pdbx_description
1 polymer ?
#
loop_
_entity_poly.entity_id
_entity_poly.type
_entity_poly.pdbx_seq_one_letter_code
_entity_poly.pdbx_strand_id
1 'polypeptide(L)'
;MVKATFGLEENVASAACYVLVWVTGIIFLLVEKENKTVKFHAWQSIATFLPLTILMWIVSSLWFIFFYIYWLVWVIDLIMFILWLVLMYKAYTGEKFMVPIAGAFAASQVK
;
A
#
# COMPACT_ATOMS: atom_id res chain seq x y z
N MET A 1 5.26 -13.65 -19.55
CA MET A 1 5.06 -12.72 -18.43
C MET A 1 6.28 -12.69 -17.53
N VAL A 2 6.65 -11.52 -17.05
CA VAL A 2 7.85 -11.35 -16.23
C VAL A 2 7.62 -11.98 -14.86
N LYS A 3 8.64 -12.70 -14.36
CA LYS A 3 8.57 -13.30 -13.05
C LYS A 3 9.14 -12.37 -11.99
N ALA A 4 8.69 -12.54 -10.77
CA ALA A 4 9.16 -11.78 -9.63
C ALA A 4 9.65 -12.73 -8.56
N THR A 5 9.94 -12.21 -7.38
CA THR A 5 10.38 -12.97 -6.23
C THR A 5 9.43 -14.15 -5.95
N PHE A 6 9.97 -15.24 -5.46
CA PHE A 6 9.23 -16.48 -5.15
C PHE A 6 8.62 -17.16 -6.37
N GLY A 7 9.10 -16.84 -7.58
CA GLY A 7 8.57 -17.43 -8.80
C GLY A 7 7.18 -16.96 -9.17
N LEU A 8 6.70 -15.92 -8.52
CA LEU A 8 5.37 -15.36 -8.79
C LEU A 8 5.40 -14.56 -10.09
N GLU A 9 4.26 -14.52 -10.75
CA GLU A 9 4.09 -13.63 -11.89
C GLU A 9 4.08 -12.18 -11.39
N GLU A 10 4.51 -11.27 -12.26
CA GLU A 10 4.63 -9.86 -11.89
C GLU A 10 3.32 -9.29 -11.34
N ASN A 11 2.19 -9.58 -11.99
CA ASN A 11 0.91 -9.04 -11.53
C ASN A 11 0.47 -9.64 -10.19
N VAL A 12 0.79 -10.91 -9.94
CA VAL A 12 0.48 -11.55 -8.66
C VAL A 12 1.33 -10.96 -7.56
N ALA A 13 2.64 -10.80 -7.80
CA ALA A 13 3.54 -10.22 -6.82
C ALA A 13 3.17 -8.77 -6.53
N SER A 14 2.79 -8.01 -7.55
CA SER A 14 2.38 -6.61 -7.37
C SER A 14 1.14 -6.50 -6.50
N ALA A 15 0.15 -7.38 -6.71
CA ALA A 15 -1.04 -7.39 -5.87
C ALA A 15 -0.69 -7.83 -4.44
N ALA A 16 0.23 -8.79 -4.30
CA ALA A 16 0.65 -9.27 -2.99
C ALA A 16 1.32 -8.17 -2.16
N CYS A 17 1.91 -7.16 -2.80
CA CYS A 17 2.49 -6.03 -2.09
C CYS A 17 1.47 -5.29 -1.22
N TYR A 18 0.18 -5.42 -1.55
CA TYR A 18 -0.87 -4.71 -0.84
C TYR A 18 -1.67 -5.59 0.11
N VAL A 19 -1.44 -6.92 0.11
CA VAL A 19 -2.29 -7.87 0.86
C VAL A 19 -2.32 -7.56 2.35
N LEU A 20 -1.16 -7.37 2.98
CA LEU A 20 -1.08 -6.98 4.39
C LEU A 20 -0.70 -5.51 4.48
N VAL A 21 -1.26 -4.72 3.61
CA VAL A 21 -1.02 -3.30 3.43
C VAL A 21 0.48 -3.02 3.35
N TRP A 22 1.06 -2.27 4.27
CA TRP A 22 2.48 -1.91 4.16
C TRP A 22 3.43 -3.03 4.60
N VAL A 23 2.94 -4.05 5.34
CA VAL A 23 3.81 -5.13 5.84
C VAL A 23 4.36 -5.96 4.69
N THR A 24 3.49 -6.45 3.80
CA THR A 24 3.94 -7.20 2.62
C THR A 24 4.73 -6.31 1.67
N GLY A 25 4.42 -5.01 1.64
CA GLY A 25 5.22 -4.06 0.88
C GLY A 25 6.67 -4.05 1.32
N ILE A 26 6.92 -4.02 2.62
CA ILE A 26 8.28 -4.06 3.15
C ILE A 26 8.96 -5.38 2.77
N ILE A 27 8.25 -6.50 2.92
CA ILE A 27 8.82 -7.81 2.59
C ILE A 27 9.26 -7.85 1.13
N PHE A 28 8.38 -7.46 0.21
CA PHE A 28 8.72 -7.48 -1.21
C PHE A 28 9.80 -6.48 -1.56
N LEU A 29 9.84 -5.34 -0.90
CA LEU A 29 10.89 -4.35 -1.14
C LEU A 29 12.26 -4.91 -0.78
N LEU A 30 12.34 -5.71 0.29
CA LEU A 30 13.61 -6.27 0.74
C LEU A 30 14.04 -7.46 -0.10
N VAL A 31 13.11 -8.29 -0.57
CA VAL A 31 13.48 -9.53 -1.28
C VAL A 31 13.48 -9.38 -2.80
N GLU A 32 12.66 -8.48 -3.36
CA GLU A 32 12.65 -8.28 -4.80
C GLU A 32 13.77 -7.36 -5.20
N LYS A 33 14.66 -7.81 -6.10
CA LYS A 33 15.83 -7.03 -6.46
C LYS A 33 15.83 -6.53 -7.90
N GLU A 34 15.08 -7.19 -8.78
CA GLU A 34 15.19 -6.91 -10.20
C GLU A 34 13.92 -6.32 -10.82
N ASN A 35 12.75 -6.73 -10.37
CA ASN A 35 11.50 -6.29 -10.98
C ASN A 35 11.08 -4.93 -10.46
N LYS A 36 11.25 -3.90 -11.28
CA LYS A 36 10.95 -2.53 -10.88
C LYS A 36 9.46 -2.28 -10.67
N THR A 37 8.60 -3.00 -11.39
CA THR A 37 7.15 -2.85 -11.24
C THR A 37 6.73 -3.31 -9.85
N VAL A 38 7.22 -4.47 -9.40
CA VAL A 38 6.91 -4.96 -8.07
C VAL A 38 7.46 -4.02 -7.01
N LYS A 39 8.69 -3.52 -7.19
CA LYS A 39 9.28 -2.58 -6.24
C LYS A 39 8.47 -1.28 -6.18
N PHE A 40 7.96 -0.81 -7.31
CA PHE A 40 7.09 0.36 -7.33
C PHE A 40 5.86 0.14 -6.45
N HIS A 41 5.19 -1.00 -6.62
CA HIS A 41 4.01 -1.31 -5.82
C HIS A 41 4.35 -1.48 -4.34
N ALA A 42 5.52 -2.06 -4.04
CA ALA A 42 5.97 -2.20 -2.66
C ALA A 42 6.18 -0.83 -2.01
N TRP A 43 6.88 0.07 -2.70
CA TRP A 43 7.06 1.43 -2.20
C TRP A 43 5.72 2.16 -2.05
N GLN A 44 4.81 2.00 -3.02
CA GLN A 44 3.53 2.67 -2.96
C GLN A 44 2.68 2.15 -1.80
N SER A 45 2.71 0.84 -1.52
CA SER A 45 1.96 0.30 -0.40
C SER A 45 2.46 0.89 0.92
N ILE A 46 3.78 0.98 1.08
CA ILE A 46 4.36 1.58 2.29
C ILE A 46 3.99 3.06 2.38
N ALA A 47 4.19 3.81 1.29
CA ALA A 47 3.97 5.25 1.30
C ALA A 47 2.49 5.61 1.44
N THR A 48 1.58 4.72 1.05
CA THR A 48 0.14 4.96 1.17
C THR A 48 -0.39 4.54 2.53
N PHE A 49 -0.09 3.31 2.94
CA PHE A 49 -0.77 2.70 4.09
C PHE A 49 -0.05 2.91 5.41
N LEU A 50 1.27 3.06 5.41
CA LEU A 50 1.98 3.28 6.67
C LEU A 50 1.62 4.63 7.30
N PRO A 51 1.64 5.76 6.57
CA PRO A 51 1.19 7.02 7.15
C PRO A 51 -0.26 6.98 7.60
N LEU A 52 -1.14 6.32 6.84
CA LEU A 52 -2.55 6.21 7.21
C LEU A 52 -2.73 5.37 8.47
N THR A 53 -1.92 4.31 8.63
CA THR A 53 -1.96 3.48 9.84
C THR A 53 -1.53 4.29 11.06
N ILE A 54 -0.46 5.07 10.92
CA ILE A 54 0.03 5.92 12.00
C ILE A 54 -1.03 6.96 12.36
N LEU A 55 -1.64 7.60 11.36
CA LEU A 55 -2.69 8.58 11.59
C LEU A 55 -3.86 7.94 12.32
N MET A 56 -4.26 6.74 11.92
CA MET A 56 -5.36 6.05 12.59
C MET A 56 -5.04 5.72 14.03
N TRP A 57 -3.81 5.32 14.33
CA TRP A 57 -3.38 5.07 15.71
C TRP A 57 -3.47 6.34 16.55
N ILE A 58 -3.01 7.48 15.99
CA ILE A 58 -3.06 8.76 16.71
C ILE A 58 -4.51 9.14 17.01
N VAL A 59 -5.37 9.10 15.99
CA VAL A 59 -6.78 9.45 16.15
C VAL A 59 -7.47 8.52 17.13
N SER A 60 -7.19 7.21 17.03
CA SER A 60 -7.81 6.21 17.91
C SER A 60 -7.41 6.40 19.38
N SER A 61 -6.17 6.82 19.62
CA SER A 61 -5.73 7.01 21.00
C SER A 61 -6.31 8.26 21.65
N LEU A 62 -6.93 9.14 20.88
CA LEU A 62 -7.57 10.35 21.39
C LEU A 62 -9.07 10.17 21.65
N TRP A 63 -9.65 9.04 21.25
CA TRP A 63 -11.12 8.87 21.31
C TRP A 63 -11.68 9.02 22.72
N PHE A 64 -10.92 8.61 23.74
CA PHE A 64 -11.38 8.68 25.12
C PHE A 64 -11.42 10.12 25.65
N ILE A 65 -10.70 11.03 24.98
CA ILE A 65 -10.68 12.45 25.32
C ILE A 65 -11.73 13.19 24.46
N PHE A 66 -11.79 12.84 23.18
CA PHE A 66 -12.65 13.49 22.21
C PHE A 66 -13.56 12.45 21.57
N PHE A 67 -14.51 12.00 22.34
CA PHE A 67 -15.42 10.92 21.93
C PHE A 67 -16.06 11.21 20.56
N TYR A 68 -16.39 12.44 20.28
CA TYR A 68 -17.09 12.81 19.05
C TYR A 68 -16.21 12.65 17.80
N ILE A 69 -14.89 12.50 17.93
CA ILE A 69 -14.04 12.29 16.73
C ILE A 69 -13.94 10.82 16.36
N TYR A 70 -14.63 9.95 17.07
CA TYR A 70 -14.58 8.52 16.77
C TYR A 70 -15.06 8.21 15.35
N TRP A 71 -16.00 9.00 14.83
CA TRP A 71 -16.46 8.81 13.45
C TRP A 71 -15.31 8.98 12.44
N LEU A 72 -14.31 9.77 12.78
CA LEU A 72 -13.17 10.00 11.89
C LEU A 72 -12.37 8.72 11.69
N VAL A 73 -12.29 7.88 12.71
CA VAL A 73 -11.64 6.57 12.60
C VAL A 73 -12.36 5.73 11.54
N TRP A 74 -13.68 5.75 11.55
CA TRP A 74 -14.46 5.01 10.55
C TRP A 74 -14.22 5.55 9.14
N VAL A 75 -14.13 6.85 8.97
CA VAL A 75 -13.86 7.44 7.66
C VAL A 75 -12.49 7.03 7.15
N ILE A 76 -11.47 7.08 8.01
CA ILE A 76 -10.11 6.67 7.64
C ILE A 76 -10.10 5.19 7.26
N ASP A 77 -10.75 4.34 8.05
CA ASP A 77 -10.83 2.91 7.76
C ASP A 77 -11.49 2.65 6.41
N LEU A 78 -12.57 3.36 6.12
CA LEU A 78 -13.27 3.19 4.85
C LEU A 78 -12.38 3.58 3.67
N ILE A 79 -11.67 4.70 3.80
CA ILE A 79 -10.74 5.15 2.77
C ILE A 79 -9.65 4.10 2.55
N MET A 80 -9.06 3.60 3.64
CA MET A 80 -8.03 2.58 3.56
C MET A 80 -8.54 1.31 2.89
N PHE A 81 -9.75 0.88 3.23
CA PHE A 81 -10.33 -0.31 2.66
C PHE A 81 -10.55 -0.18 1.16
N ILE A 82 -11.09 0.97 0.73
CA ILE A 82 -11.31 1.22 -0.69
C ILE A 82 -9.99 1.28 -1.45
N LEU A 83 -9.00 1.99 -0.90
CA LEU A 83 -7.67 2.06 -1.52
C LEU A 83 -7.03 0.68 -1.62
N TRP A 84 -7.17 -0.13 -0.57
CA TRP A 84 -6.62 -1.48 -0.54
C TRP A 84 -7.19 -2.32 -1.66
N LEU A 85 -8.53 -2.31 -1.82
CA LEU A 85 -9.17 -3.07 -2.87
C LEU A 85 -8.76 -2.57 -4.26
N VAL A 86 -8.78 -1.25 -4.45
CA VAL A 86 -8.45 -0.65 -5.74
C VAL A 86 -7.00 -0.95 -6.13
N LEU A 87 -6.08 -0.75 -5.19
CA LEU A 87 -4.66 -0.97 -5.47
C LEU A 87 -4.34 -2.42 -5.75
N MET A 88 -4.95 -3.35 -4.98
CA MET A 88 -4.75 -4.77 -5.24
C MET A 88 -5.29 -5.16 -6.62
N TYR A 89 -6.49 -4.70 -6.95
CA TYR A 89 -7.10 -5.02 -8.23
C TYR A 89 -6.29 -4.46 -9.39
N LYS A 90 -5.91 -3.18 -9.30
CA LYS A 90 -5.14 -2.54 -10.38
C LYS A 90 -3.78 -3.20 -10.54
N ALA A 91 -3.12 -3.54 -9.44
CA ALA A 91 -1.82 -4.22 -9.51
C ALA A 91 -1.96 -5.59 -10.15
N TYR A 92 -3.01 -6.32 -9.83
CA TYR A 92 -3.23 -7.64 -10.39
C TYR A 92 -3.51 -7.58 -11.90
N THR A 93 -4.21 -6.54 -12.36
CA THR A 93 -4.51 -6.39 -13.78
C THR A 93 -3.35 -5.79 -14.60
N GLY A 94 -2.24 -5.50 -13.93
CA GLY A 94 -1.06 -4.99 -14.61
C GLY A 94 -1.00 -3.48 -14.75
N GLU A 95 -1.96 -2.76 -14.20
CA GLU A 95 -1.98 -1.32 -14.26
C GLU A 95 -1.17 -0.69 -13.12
N LYS A 96 -0.48 0.41 -13.42
CA LYS A 96 0.24 1.18 -12.40
C LYS A 96 -0.60 2.36 -11.96
N PHE A 97 -1.62 2.08 -11.18
CA PHE A 97 -2.41 3.16 -10.60
C PHE A 97 -1.57 3.89 -9.56
N MET A 98 -1.43 5.19 -9.71
CA MET A 98 -0.60 6.00 -8.82
C MET A 98 -1.47 6.77 -7.85
N VAL A 99 -1.33 6.45 -6.57
CA VAL A 99 -1.99 7.22 -5.51
C VAL A 99 -1.37 8.63 -5.50
N PRO A 100 -2.17 9.69 -5.38
CA PRO A 100 -1.60 11.04 -5.30
C PRO A 100 -0.54 11.12 -4.21
N ILE A 101 0.59 11.76 -4.51
CA ILE A 101 1.74 11.92 -3.63
C ILE A 101 2.49 10.59 -3.44
N ALA A 102 1.83 9.55 -2.91
CA ALA A 102 2.47 8.26 -2.63
C ALA A 102 2.99 7.61 -3.92
N GLY A 103 2.20 7.67 -5.00
CA GLY A 103 2.61 7.10 -6.28
C GLY A 103 3.83 7.81 -6.85
N ALA A 104 3.85 9.14 -6.77
CA ALA A 104 5.00 9.91 -7.25
C ALA A 104 6.25 9.58 -6.44
N PHE A 105 6.12 9.46 -5.12
CA PHE A 105 7.23 9.07 -4.26
C PHE A 105 7.74 7.68 -4.64
N ALA A 106 6.84 6.71 -4.80
CA ALA A 106 7.22 5.35 -5.15
C ALA A 106 7.94 5.30 -6.50
N ALA A 107 7.45 6.05 -7.49
CA ALA A 107 8.07 6.10 -8.80
C ALA A 107 9.49 6.66 -8.72
N SER A 108 9.71 7.65 -7.85
CA SER A 108 11.04 8.24 -7.70
C SER A 108 12.04 7.27 -7.07
N GLN A 109 11.56 6.29 -6.30
CA GLN A 109 12.42 5.33 -5.62
C GLN A 109 12.89 4.18 -6.53
N VAL A 110 12.21 3.97 -7.66
CA VAL A 110 12.52 2.83 -8.54
C VAL A 110 13.02 3.25 -9.93
N LYS A 111 13.46 4.45 -10.10
CA LYS A 111 14.02 4.94 -11.36
C LYS A 111 15.20 4.12 -11.84
#